data_676bc9ceb4d32be5c0343227d6fcc830
#
_entry.id   676bc9ceb4d32be5c0343227d6fcc830
#
_cell.length_a   1.000
_cell.length_b   1.000
_cell.length_c   1.000
_cell.angle_alpha   90.00
_cell.angle_beta   90.00
_cell.angle_gamma   90.00
#
_symmetry.space_group_name_H-M   'P 1'
#
loop_
_entity.id
_entity.type
_entity.pdbx_description
1 polymer ?
#
loop_
_entity_poly.entity_id
_entity_poly.type
_entity_poly.pdbx_seq_one_letter_code
_entity_poly.pdbx_strand_id
1 'polypeptide(L)'
;INDRIGKVTSLSSFYRTAPWGFVSDNDFLNAAACSETLLDPLEVLHLTQAIEKEMGRTAKSVERVYSDRPIDIDLLMYDDTVMQTPELTLPHPLMGERSFVMDPLAEIAGEMVHPVSGLTMEEMRKRLAQFI
;
A
#
# COMPACT_ATOMS: atom_id res chain seq x y z
N ILE A 1 6.76 6.28 -9.30
CA ILE A 1 7.59 5.75 -8.20
C ILE A 1 9.02 5.52 -8.67
N ASN A 2 9.21 4.92 -9.83
CA ASN A 2 10.56 4.68 -10.35
C ASN A 2 11.41 5.94 -10.44
N ASP A 3 10.80 7.04 -10.87
CA ASP A 3 11.55 8.26 -11.13
C ASP A 3 11.87 9.07 -9.90
N ARG A 4 11.03 8.98 -8.88
CA ARG A 4 11.13 9.89 -7.72
C ARG A 4 11.56 9.23 -6.44
N ILE A 5 11.16 8.00 -6.22
CA ILE A 5 11.40 7.32 -4.95
C ILE A 5 12.54 6.34 -5.08
N GLY A 6 12.49 5.50 -6.08
CA GLY A 6 13.49 4.50 -6.30
C GLY A 6 13.00 3.43 -7.25
N LYS A 7 13.85 2.47 -7.52
CA LYS A 7 13.57 1.42 -8.47
C LYS A 7 12.54 0.43 -7.92
N VAL A 8 11.46 0.20 -8.65
CA VAL A 8 10.50 -0.85 -8.31
C VAL A 8 11.11 -2.19 -8.68
N THR A 9 11.33 -3.04 -7.68
CA THR A 9 11.95 -4.35 -7.88
C THR A 9 10.93 -5.45 -8.07
N SER A 10 9.74 -5.29 -7.51
CA SER A 10 8.66 -6.26 -7.64
C SER A 10 7.34 -5.53 -7.66
N LEU A 11 6.40 -6.03 -8.46
CA LEU A 11 5.05 -5.51 -8.52
C LEU A 11 4.09 -6.69 -8.57
N SER A 12 3.08 -6.68 -7.71
CA SER A 12 2.09 -7.75 -7.68
C SER A 12 1.14 -7.65 -8.86
N SER A 13 0.32 -8.69 -9.02
CA SER A 13 -0.86 -8.61 -9.88
C SER A 13 -1.83 -7.59 -9.29
N PHE A 14 -2.75 -7.10 -10.11
CA PHE A 14 -3.80 -6.22 -9.63
C PHE A 14 -4.96 -7.04 -9.11
N TYR A 15 -5.41 -6.73 -7.90
CA TYR A 15 -6.50 -7.43 -7.23
C TYR A 15 -7.71 -6.51 -7.19
N ARG A 16 -8.82 -7.02 -7.69
CA ARG A 16 -10.06 -6.26 -7.72
C ARG A 16 -10.86 -6.54 -6.45
N THR A 17 -11.26 -5.48 -5.75
CA THR A 17 -12.10 -5.61 -4.57
C THR A 17 -13.32 -4.71 -4.71
N ALA A 18 -14.48 -5.21 -4.27
CA ALA A 18 -15.70 -4.43 -4.29
C ALA A 18 -15.72 -3.44 -3.12
N PRO A 19 -16.36 -2.29 -3.30
CA PRO A 19 -16.55 -1.34 -2.20
C PRO A 19 -17.32 -2.00 -1.05
N TRP A 20 -16.88 -1.72 0.16
CA TRP A 20 -17.46 -2.33 1.33
C TRP A 20 -18.80 -1.70 1.69
N GLY A 21 -19.82 -2.52 1.87
CA GLY A 21 -21.09 -2.07 2.43
C GLY A 21 -22.01 -1.35 1.47
N PHE A 22 -21.67 -1.20 0.20
CA PHE A 22 -22.56 -0.58 -0.77
C PHE A 22 -22.24 -1.04 -2.19
N VAL A 23 -23.20 -0.82 -3.07
CA VAL A 23 -23.05 -1.18 -4.47
C VAL A 23 -22.42 -0.02 -5.23
N SER A 24 -21.42 -0.31 -6.02
CA SER A 24 -20.76 0.68 -6.84
C SER A 24 -20.40 0.07 -8.17
N ASP A 25 -20.43 0.86 -9.22
CA ASP A 25 -20.00 0.42 -10.54
C ASP A 25 -18.49 0.30 -10.63
N ASN A 26 -17.76 0.91 -9.69
CA ASN A 26 -16.32 0.94 -9.71
C ASN A 26 -15.73 0.08 -8.60
N ASP A 27 -15.07 -1.00 -8.98
CA ASP A 27 -14.30 -1.78 -8.05
C ASP A 27 -12.97 -1.10 -7.79
N PHE A 28 -12.42 -1.34 -6.60
CA PHE A 28 -11.06 -0.89 -6.30
C PHE A 28 -10.06 -1.89 -6.85
N LEU A 29 -8.98 -1.37 -7.41
CA LEU A 29 -7.84 -2.19 -7.80
C LEU A 29 -6.73 -1.97 -6.80
N ASN A 30 -6.20 -3.05 -6.26
CA ASN A 30 -5.13 -3.03 -5.29
C ASN A 30 -3.93 -3.80 -5.80
N ALA A 31 -2.74 -3.30 -5.49
CA ALA A 31 -1.50 -3.98 -5.83
C ALA A 31 -0.46 -3.61 -4.80
N ALA A 32 0.55 -4.43 -4.66
CA ALA A 32 1.69 -4.13 -3.80
C ALA A 32 2.95 -4.03 -4.66
N ALA A 33 3.88 -3.20 -4.21
CA ALA A 33 5.15 -3.04 -4.89
C ALA A 33 6.27 -2.98 -3.86
N CYS A 34 7.43 -3.52 -4.24
CA CYS A 34 8.66 -3.35 -3.49
C CYS A 34 9.56 -2.42 -4.28
N SER A 35 10.23 -1.51 -3.59
CA SER A 35 11.10 -0.53 -4.21
C SER A 35 12.40 -0.44 -3.45
N GLU A 36 13.51 -0.21 -4.16
CA GLU A 36 14.77 0.14 -3.53
C GLU A 36 14.90 1.65 -3.57
N THR A 37 15.28 2.25 -2.45
CA THR A 37 15.40 3.70 -2.36
C THR A 37 16.57 4.08 -1.46
N LEU A 38 17.13 5.26 -1.73
CA LEU A 38 18.15 5.86 -0.87
C LEU A 38 17.54 6.91 0.06
N LEU A 39 16.24 7.12 -0.05
CA LEU A 39 15.53 8.12 0.76
C LEU A 39 15.14 7.53 2.10
N ASP A 40 15.02 8.37 3.11
CA ASP A 40 14.50 7.89 4.40
C ASP A 40 12.98 7.74 4.37
N PRO A 41 12.39 7.07 5.38
CA PRO A 41 10.95 6.78 5.35
C PRO A 41 10.06 8.02 5.24
N LEU A 42 10.38 9.12 5.91
CA LEU A 42 9.56 10.32 5.83
C LEU A 42 9.66 10.99 4.47
N GLU A 43 10.84 10.95 3.85
CA GLU A 43 10.99 11.46 2.49
C GLU A 43 10.15 10.64 1.51
N VAL A 44 10.15 9.31 1.66
CA VAL A 44 9.32 8.44 0.83
C VAL A 44 7.85 8.78 1.02
N LEU A 45 7.41 8.95 2.26
CA LEU A 45 6.03 9.31 2.56
C LEU A 45 5.64 10.61 1.87
N HIS A 46 6.47 11.63 1.99
CA HIS A 46 6.17 12.94 1.39
C HIS A 46 6.08 12.86 -0.12
N LEU A 47 6.94 12.05 -0.74
CA LEU A 47 6.90 11.88 -2.19
C LEU A 47 5.68 11.08 -2.65
N THR A 48 5.26 10.06 -1.91
CA THR A 48 4.04 9.33 -2.25
C THR A 48 2.82 10.24 -2.15
N GLN A 49 2.79 11.09 -1.13
CA GLN A 49 1.71 12.07 -0.99
C GLN A 49 1.69 13.09 -2.13
N ALA A 50 2.88 13.51 -2.57
CA ALA A 50 2.97 14.42 -3.70
C ALA A 50 2.47 13.78 -4.99
N ILE A 51 2.78 12.50 -5.19
CA ILE A 51 2.30 11.76 -6.36
C ILE A 51 0.77 11.63 -6.33
N GLU A 52 0.23 11.27 -5.17
CA GLU A 52 -1.23 11.18 -5.01
C GLU A 52 -1.90 12.51 -5.34
N LYS A 53 -1.33 13.58 -4.84
CA LYS A 53 -1.88 14.92 -5.04
C LYS A 53 -1.84 15.33 -6.50
N GLU A 54 -0.75 15.04 -7.19
CA GLU A 54 -0.63 15.33 -8.62
C GLU A 54 -1.66 14.57 -9.43
N MET A 55 -1.85 13.30 -9.14
CA MET A 55 -2.83 12.48 -9.85
C MET A 55 -4.26 12.90 -9.54
N GLY A 56 -4.52 13.26 -8.29
CA GLY A 56 -5.82 13.78 -7.89
C GLY A 56 -6.14 15.11 -8.55
N ARG A 57 -5.15 15.96 -8.68
CA ARG A 57 -5.32 17.26 -9.33
C ARG A 57 -5.63 17.08 -10.82
N THR A 58 -4.95 16.15 -11.48
CA THR A 58 -5.20 15.84 -12.87
C THR A 58 -6.61 15.31 -13.05
N ALA A 59 -7.04 14.37 -12.21
CA ALA A 59 -8.38 13.82 -12.27
C ALA A 59 -9.43 14.89 -12.02
N LYS A 60 -9.15 15.79 -11.09
CA LYS A 60 -10.07 16.86 -10.74
C LYS A 60 -10.30 17.83 -11.90
N SER A 61 -9.29 18.10 -12.67
CA SER A 61 -9.43 19.00 -13.80
C SER A 61 -10.30 18.40 -14.91
N VAL A 62 -10.40 17.08 -14.97
CA VAL A 62 -11.22 16.38 -15.95
C VAL A 62 -12.63 16.10 -15.41
N GLU A 63 -12.70 15.63 -14.16
CA GLU A 63 -13.95 15.21 -13.55
C GLU A 63 -14.28 16.06 -12.34
N ARG A 64 -14.95 17.13 -12.55
CA ARG A 64 -15.18 18.12 -11.50
C ARG A 64 -16.09 17.65 -10.38
N VAL A 65 -17.00 16.75 -10.69
CA VAL A 65 -17.93 16.24 -9.67
C VAL A 65 -17.44 14.98 -9.00
N TYR A 66 -16.31 14.51 -9.38
CA TYR A 66 -15.81 13.25 -8.95
C TYR A 66 -15.18 13.32 -7.57
N SER A 67 -15.55 12.42 -6.69
CA SER A 67 -15.10 12.44 -5.31
C SER A 67 -14.07 11.37 -4.98
N ASP A 68 -13.94 10.35 -5.80
CA ASP A 68 -13.00 9.27 -5.54
C ASP A 68 -11.58 9.67 -5.89
N ARG A 69 -10.63 9.18 -5.11
CA ARG A 69 -9.22 9.39 -5.44
C ARG A 69 -8.81 8.46 -6.56
N PRO A 70 -8.04 8.95 -7.53
CA PRO A 70 -7.53 8.08 -8.59
C PRO A 70 -6.50 7.07 -8.10
N ILE A 71 -5.77 7.41 -7.02
CA ILE A 71 -4.77 6.52 -6.46
C ILE A 71 -4.59 6.80 -4.97
N ASP A 72 -4.32 5.76 -4.22
CA ASP A 72 -4.05 5.82 -2.80
C ASP A 72 -2.81 4.97 -2.54
N ILE A 73 -1.75 5.60 -2.07
CA ILE A 73 -0.47 4.94 -1.87
C ILE A 73 -0.17 4.85 -0.38
N ASP A 74 -0.11 3.63 0.14
CA ASP A 74 0.22 3.40 1.54
C ASP A 74 1.63 2.86 1.66
N LEU A 75 2.42 3.46 2.54
CA LEU A 75 3.73 2.96 2.89
C LEU A 75 3.56 1.92 3.99
N LEU A 76 3.82 0.66 3.66
CA LEU A 76 3.55 -0.45 4.58
C LEU A 76 4.74 -0.79 5.46
N MET A 77 5.90 -0.92 4.86
CA MET A 77 7.12 -1.28 5.56
C MET A 77 8.33 -0.64 4.89
N TYR A 78 9.36 -0.42 5.68
CA TYR A 78 10.64 0.08 5.21
C TYR A 78 11.72 -0.77 5.87
N ASP A 79 12.19 -1.81 5.18
CA ASP A 79 13.08 -2.84 5.72
C ASP A 79 12.52 -3.38 7.04
N ASP A 80 13.32 -3.40 8.09
CA ASP A 80 12.90 -3.82 9.42
C ASP A 80 12.66 -2.63 10.34
N THR A 81 12.48 -1.45 9.76
CA THR A 81 12.30 -0.22 10.53
C THR A 81 10.99 -0.24 11.32
N VAL A 82 11.09 0.10 12.58
CA VAL A 82 9.93 0.30 13.45
C VAL A 82 9.96 1.75 13.88
N MET A 83 8.93 2.51 13.52
CA MET A 83 8.87 3.91 13.93
C MET A 83 7.44 4.32 14.20
N GLN A 84 7.28 5.29 15.07
CA GLN A 84 5.97 5.79 15.45
C GLN A 84 6.07 7.28 15.63
N THR A 85 5.60 8.01 14.62
CA THR A 85 5.61 9.46 14.61
C THR A 85 4.21 9.96 14.29
N PRO A 86 3.93 11.26 14.51
CA PRO A 86 2.62 11.81 14.13
C PRO A 86 2.31 11.68 12.65
N GLU A 87 3.33 11.66 11.79
CA GLU A 87 3.14 11.57 10.35
C GLU A 87 3.14 10.14 9.83
N LEU A 88 3.87 9.24 10.48
CA LEU A 88 4.13 7.92 9.92
C LEU A 88 4.38 6.88 11.00
N THR A 89 3.67 5.77 10.89
CA THR A 89 3.92 4.60 11.73
C THR A 89 4.34 3.45 10.82
N LEU A 90 5.46 2.82 11.14
CA LEU A 90 5.95 1.65 10.41
C LEU A 90 6.24 0.50 11.38
N PRO A 91 5.90 -0.73 11.04
CA PRO A 91 5.09 -1.09 9.88
C PRO A 91 3.67 -0.53 10.00
N HIS A 92 2.98 -0.43 8.86
CA HIS A 92 1.63 0.14 8.84
C HIS A 92 0.74 -0.61 9.82
N PRO A 93 0.05 0.08 10.74
CA PRO A 93 -0.61 -0.59 11.87
C PRO A 93 -1.77 -1.51 11.48
N LEU A 94 -2.43 -1.26 10.36
CA LEU A 94 -3.58 -2.04 9.95
C LEU A 94 -3.29 -3.06 8.85
N MET A 95 -2.02 -3.16 8.41
CA MET A 95 -1.72 -4.01 7.26
C MET A 95 -2.12 -5.46 7.46
N GLY A 96 -1.92 -5.99 8.65
CA GLY A 96 -2.19 -7.40 8.95
C GLY A 96 -3.67 -7.73 9.04
N GLU A 97 -4.53 -6.72 9.03
CA GLU A 97 -5.98 -6.92 9.17
C GLU A 97 -6.73 -6.78 7.84
N ARG A 98 -6.00 -6.52 6.76
CA ARG A 98 -6.61 -6.21 5.47
C ARG A 98 -6.18 -7.19 4.40
N SER A 99 -7.12 -8.03 3.94
CA SER A 99 -6.81 -9.01 2.88
C SER A 99 -6.39 -8.32 1.59
N PHE A 100 -6.96 -7.16 1.29
CA PHE A 100 -6.59 -6.43 0.08
C PHE A 100 -5.17 -5.86 0.13
N VAL A 101 -4.54 -5.88 1.29
CA VAL A 101 -3.13 -5.55 1.47
C VAL A 101 -2.30 -6.83 1.47
N MET A 102 -2.70 -7.81 2.27
CA MET A 102 -1.90 -9.02 2.49
C MET A 102 -1.82 -9.93 1.28
N ASP A 103 -2.91 -10.05 0.53
CA ASP A 103 -2.90 -10.93 -0.64
C ASP A 103 -1.89 -10.48 -1.70
N PRO A 104 -1.92 -9.22 -2.17
CA PRO A 104 -0.89 -8.80 -3.12
C PRO A 104 0.51 -8.74 -2.52
N LEU A 105 0.63 -8.38 -1.24
CA LEU A 105 1.93 -8.29 -0.60
C LEU A 105 2.59 -9.67 -0.47
N ALA A 106 1.83 -10.69 -0.09
CA ALA A 106 2.34 -12.05 0.03
C ALA A 106 2.74 -12.62 -1.33
N GLU A 107 2.14 -12.15 -2.41
CA GLU A 107 2.52 -12.59 -3.75
C GLU A 107 3.97 -12.23 -4.08
N ILE A 108 4.42 -11.04 -3.69
CA ILE A 108 5.75 -10.55 -4.07
C ILE A 108 6.76 -10.59 -2.93
N ALA A 109 6.32 -10.71 -1.70
CA ALA A 109 7.19 -10.63 -0.53
C ALA A 109 6.77 -11.64 0.56
N GLY A 110 6.31 -12.81 0.14
CA GLY A 110 5.79 -13.81 1.07
C GLY A 110 6.74 -14.21 2.18
N GLU A 111 8.03 -14.20 1.93
CA GLU A 111 9.05 -14.61 2.90
C GLU A 111 9.56 -13.46 3.77
N MET A 112 9.16 -12.23 3.47
CA MET A 112 9.57 -11.07 4.24
C MET A 112 8.96 -11.12 5.65
N VAL A 113 9.78 -10.84 6.65
CA VAL A 113 9.35 -10.90 8.05
C VAL A 113 8.87 -9.54 8.52
N HIS A 114 7.71 -9.54 9.16
CA HIS A 114 7.15 -8.34 9.77
C HIS A 114 7.99 -7.99 11.01
N PRO A 115 8.51 -6.77 11.12
CA PRO A 115 9.49 -6.45 12.17
C PRO A 115 8.95 -6.44 13.60
N VAL A 116 7.63 -6.37 13.76
CA VAL A 116 7.02 -6.39 15.07
C VAL A 116 6.47 -7.76 15.42
N SER A 117 5.68 -8.36 14.51
CA SER A 117 5.06 -9.64 14.80
C SER A 117 5.99 -10.84 14.67
N GLY A 118 7.06 -10.71 13.91
CA GLY A 118 7.98 -11.81 13.65
C GLY A 118 7.44 -12.83 12.65
N LEU A 119 6.27 -12.59 12.08
CA LEU A 119 5.67 -13.48 11.10
C LEU A 119 6.04 -13.06 9.69
N THR A 120 6.09 -14.03 8.78
CA THR A 120 6.26 -13.72 7.37
C THR A 120 4.95 -13.16 6.80
N MET A 121 5.03 -12.49 5.68
CA MET A 121 3.84 -11.98 5.01
C MET A 121 2.89 -13.12 4.65
N GLU A 122 3.43 -14.25 4.21
CA GLU A 122 2.61 -15.42 3.89
C GLU A 122 1.89 -15.97 5.13
N GLU A 123 2.58 -16.01 6.26
CA GLU A 123 1.96 -16.45 7.51
C GLU A 123 0.85 -15.51 7.96
N MET A 124 1.08 -14.21 7.81
CA MET A 124 0.07 -13.22 8.15
C MET A 124 -1.16 -13.34 7.25
N ARG A 125 -0.94 -13.55 5.96
CA ARG A 125 -2.02 -13.76 5.00
C ARG A 125 -2.85 -14.99 5.37
N LYS A 126 -2.19 -16.09 5.71
CA LYS A 126 -2.87 -17.34 6.11
C LYS A 126 -3.70 -17.18 7.37
N ARG A 127 -3.16 -16.46 8.36
CA ARG A 127 -3.89 -16.22 9.60
C ARG A 127 -5.15 -15.38 9.34
N LEU A 128 -5.03 -14.39 8.50
CA LEU A 128 -6.16 -13.55 8.17
C LEU A 128 -7.27 -14.35 7.48
N ALA A 129 -6.89 -15.23 6.57
CA ALA A 129 -7.85 -16.09 5.86
C ALA A 129 -8.61 -17.02 6.78
N GLN A 130 -8.04 -17.40 7.93
CA GLN A 130 -8.70 -18.29 8.87
C GLN A 130 -9.91 -17.68 9.57
N PHE A 131 -10.03 -16.36 9.54
CA PHE A 131 -11.11 -15.66 10.21
C PHE A 131 -12.24 -15.23 9.26
N ILE A 132 -12.19 -15.68 8.04
CA ILE A 132 -13.21 -15.36 7.03
C ILE A 132 -14.12 -16.57 6.71
#